data_48c3ce726a1d90c6bc340d39b6523006
#
_entry.id   48c3ce726a1d90c6bc340d39b6523006
#
_cell.length_a   1.000
_cell.length_b   1.000
_cell.length_c   1.000
_cell.angle_alpha   90.00
_cell.angle_beta   90.00
_cell.angle_gamma   90.00
#
_symmetry.space_group_name_H-M   'P 1'
#
loop_
_entity.id
_entity.type
_entity.pdbx_description
1 polymer ?
#
loop_
_entity_poly.entity_id
_entity_poly.type
_entity_poly.pdbx_seq_one_letter_code
_entity_poly.pdbx_strand_id
1 'polypeptide(L)'
;MDDRPRYMISVAAELVGMHPQTLRMYEQKGLVQPQRTAGNTRLYSEADLERLRLIQRLTGELGLNLAGVEAVLDLEAQLQRMQARMARLEREMHAAIQQVHKQYRRDLVLYDPTQLERRWTSTN
;
A
#
# COMPACT_ATOMS: atom_id res chain seq x y z
N MET A 1 0.40 6.76 7.15
CA MET A 1 0.35 6.63 8.59
C MET A 1 1.72 6.42 9.18
N ASP A 2 1.96 6.96 10.37
CA ASP A 2 3.29 6.93 10.98
C ASP A 2 3.60 5.55 11.55
N ASP A 3 4.68 4.93 11.07
CA ASP A 3 5.13 3.61 11.52
C ASP A 3 6.19 3.68 12.63
N ARG A 4 6.52 4.89 13.09
CA ARG A 4 7.53 5.04 14.14
C ARG A 4 7.02 4.50 15.47
N PRO A 5 7.81 3.63 16.15
CA PRO A 5 7.42 3.11 17.46
C PRO A 5 7.44 4.21 18.51
N ARG A 6 6.33 4.39 19.22
CA ARG A 6 6.16 5.50 20.18
C ARG A 6 5.62 5.09 21.54
N TYR A 7 4.72 4.10 21.57
CA TYR A 7 3.88 3.85 22.74
C TYR A 7 4.18 2.50 23.35
N MET A 8 4.45 2.50 24.65
CA MET A 8 4.50 1.26 25.42
C MET A 8 3.10 0.66 25.51
N ILE A 9 3.01 -0.65 25.79
CA ILE A 9 1.74 -1.38 25.77
C ILE A 9 0.66 -0.78 26.66
N SER A 10 1.04 -0.29 27.86
CA SER A 10 0.09 0.31 28.78
C SER A 10 -0.57 1.56 28.20
N VAL A 11 0.22 2.41 27.54
CA VAL A 11 -0.26 3.62 26.90
C VAL A 11 -1.08 3.30 25.65
N ALA A 12 -0.60 2.38 24.82
CA ALA A 12 -1.32 1.94 23.62
C ALA A 12 -2.68 1.38 23.99
N ALA A 13 -2.75 0.51 24.98
CA ALA A 13 -3.99 -0.08 25.47
C ALA A 13 -4.99 1.00 25.93
N GLU A 14 -4.51 1.99 26.66
CA GLU A 14 -5.34 3.10 27.12
C GLU A 14 -5.88 3.91 25.94
N LEU A 15 -5.03 4.23 24.96
CA LEU A 15 -5.42 5.03 23.80
C LEU A 15 -6.49 4.35 22.93
N VAL A 16 -6.45 3.01 22.83
CA VAL A 16 -7.43 2.26 22.03
C VAL A 16 -8.58 1.72 22.86
N GLY A 17 -8.56 1.88 24.18
CA GLY A 17 -9.62 1.41 25.08
C GLY A 17 -9.68 -0.10 25.19
N MET A 18 -8.54 -0.78 25.18
CA MET A 18 -8.43 -2.24 25.33
C MET A 18 -7.58 -2.58 26.53
N HIS A 19 -7.77 -3.80 27.03
CA HIS A 19 -6.88 -4.32 28.09
C HIS A 19 -5.51 -4.69 27.49
N PRO A 20 -4.39 -4.41 28.20
CA PRO A 20 -3.06 -4.80 27.69
C PRO A 20 -2.94 -6.27 27.33
N GLN A 21 -3.61 -7.14 28.08
CA GLN A 21 -3.61 -8.57 27.80
C GLN A 21 -4.24 -8.90 26.45
N THR A 22 -5.24 -8.13 26.02
CA THR A 22 -5.85 -8.26 24.71
C THR A 22 -4.86 -7.93 23.60
N LEU A 23 -4.04 -6.90 23.79
CA LEU A 23 -2.98 -6.53 22.86
C LEU A 23 -1.94 -7.63 22.74
N ARG A 24 -1.55 -8.24 23.85
CA ARG A 24 -0.61 -9.38 23.85
C ARG A 24 -1.19 -10.58 23.11
N MET A 25 -2.48 -10.85 23.30
CA MET A 25 -3.17 -11.94 22.60
C MET A 25 -3.18 -11.69 21.08
N TYR A 26 -3.49 -10.48 20.65
CA TYR A 26 -3.49 -10.12 19.23
C TYR A 26 -2.10 -10.23 18.62
N GLU A 27 -1.06 -9.87 19.34
CA GLU A 27 0.32 -10.07 18.89
C GLU A 27 0.63 -11.55 18.69
N GLN A 28 0.24 -12.41 19.66
CA GLN A 28 0.41 -13.85 19.53
C GLN A 28 -0.29 -14.44 18.32
N LYS A 29 -1.46 -13.89 17.98
CA LYS A 29 -2.23 -14.31 16.81
C LYS A 29 -1.70 -13.73 15.50
N GLY A 30 -0.69 -12.87 15.57
CA GLY A 30 -0.13 -12.24 14.38
C GLY A 30 -0.98 -11.11 13.80
N LEU A 31 -1.97 -10.62 14.54
CA LEU A 31 -2.86 -9.55 14.09
C LEU A 31 -2.22 -8.17 14.17
N VAL A 32 -1.27 -7.99 15.05
CA VAL A 32 -0.49 -6.77 15.22
C VAL A 32 0.95 -7.14 15.55
N GLN A 33 1.90 -6.34 15.08
CA GLN A 33 3.32 -6.61 15.25
C GLN A 33 4.04 -5.35 15.76
N PRO A 34 3.99 -5.07 17.09
CA PRO A 34 4.75 -3.94 17.62
C PRO A 34 6.25 -4.21 17.51
N GLN A 35 7.02 -3.15 17.39
CA GLN A 35 8.47 -3.25 17.41
C GLN A 35 8.95 -3.49 18.84
N ARG A 36 10.14 -4.05 18.97
CA ARG A 36 10.75 -4.30 20.27
C ARG A 36 12.01 -3.45 20.44
N THR A 37 12.19 -2.89 21.64
CA THR A 37 13.44 -2.22 22.00
C THR A 37 14.56 -3.24 22.23
N ALA A 38 15.78 -2.77 22.41
CA ALA A 38 16.91 -3.61 22.78
C ALA A 38 16.64 -4.38 24.08
N GLY A 39 15.85 -3.81 25.01
CA GLY A 39 15.42 -4.48 26.24
C GLY A 39 14.20 -5.36 26.10
N ASN A 40 13.78 -5.66 24.87
CA ASN A 40 12.63 -6.51 24.55
C ASN A 40 11.28 -5.93 24.99
N THR A 41 11.18 -4.62 25.11
CA THR A 41 9.94 -3.93 25.42
C THR A 41 9.16 -3.63 24.12
N ARG A 42 7.84 -3.89 24.14
CA ARG A 42 6.95 -3.59 23.02
C ARG A 42 6.77 -2.09 22.85
N LEU A 43 6.87 -1.62 21.60
CA LEU A 43 6.53 -0.24 21.24
C LEU A 43 5.57 -0.25 20.04
N TYR A 44 4.43 0.38 20.24
CA TYR A 44 3.37 0.48 19.23
C TYR A 44 3.48 1.80 18.48
N SER A 45 3.28 1.75 17.18
CA SER A 45 3.21 2.93 16.32
C SER A 45 1.77 3.44 16.19
N GLU A 46 1.60 4.62 15.58
CA GLU A 46 0.26 5.11 15.21
C GLU A 46 -0.44 4.14 14.25
N ALA A 47 0.29 3.55 13.31
CA ALA A 47 -0.26 2.55 12.40
C ALA A 47 -0.76 1.32 13.16
N ASP A 48 -0.02 0.89 14.19
CA ASP A 48 -0.46 -0.21 15.05
C ASP A 48 -1.74 0.13 15.79
N LEU A 49 -1.87 1.35 16.31
CA LEU A 49 -3.08 1.80 16.98
C LEU A 49 -4.29 1.80 16.05
N GLU A 50 -4.12 2.25 14.82
CA GLU A 50 -5.18 2.21 13.82
C GLU A 50 -5.61 0.78 13.49
N ARG A 51 -4.64 -0.12 13.41
CA ARG A 51 -4.92 -1.55 13.20
C ARG A 51 -5.72 -2.13 14.36
N LEU A 52 -5.36 -1.80 15.59
CA LEU A 52 -6.10 -2.22 16.78
C LEU A 52 -7.52 -1.68 16.79
N ARG A 53 -7.72 -0.43 16.38
CA ARG A 53 -9.06 0.17 16.27
C ARG A 53 -9.88 -0.53 15.19
N LEU A 54 -9.27 -0.90 14.07
CA LEU A 54 -9.94 -1.67 13.03
C LEU A 54 -10.39 -3.03 13.56
N ILE A 55 -9.51 -3.76 14.26
CA ILE A 55 -9.84 -5.04 14.88
C ILE A 55 -11.03 -4.87 15.84
N GLN A 56 -11.00 -3.82 16.63
CA GLN A 56 -12.08 -3.52 17.58
C GLN A 56 -13.41 -3.29 16.89
N ARG A 57 -13.43 -2.57 15.77
CA ARG A 57 -14.66 -2.37 14.98
C ARG A 57 -15.14 -3.69 14.37
N LEU A 58 -14.24 -4.51 13.85
CA LEU A 58 -14.61 -5.79 13.24
C LEU A 58 -15.22 -6.75 14.26
N THR A 59 -14.66 -6.79 15.46
CA THR A 59 -15.17 -7.67 16.53
C THR A 59 -16.41 -7.10 17.20
N GLY A 60 -16.43 -5.80 17.47
CA GLY A 60 -17.50 -5.14 18.21
C GLY A 60 -18.71 -4.80 17.35
N GLU A 61 -18.53 -4.03 16.30
CA GLU A 61 -19.63 -3.55 15.46
C GLU A 61 -20.15 -4.60 14.49
N LEU A 62 -19.24 -5.37 13.88
CA LEU A 62 -19.60 -6.38 12.89
C LEU A 62 -19.72 -7.78 13.47
N GLY A 63 -19.35 -7.97 14.74
CA GLY A 63 -19.48 -9.26 15.42
C GLY A 63 -18.60 -10.37 14.86
N LEU A 64 -17.50 -10.05 14.19
CA LEU A 64 -16.61 -11.05 13.63
C LEU A 64 -15.81 -11.73 14.74
N ASN A 65 -15.61 -13.05 14.62
CA ASN A 65 -14.67 -13.77 15.46
C ASN A 65 -13.24 -13.54 14.94
N LEU A 66 -12.23 -14.04 15.67
CA LEU A 66 -10.82 -13.83 15.30
C LEU A 66 -10.49 -14.39 13.92
N ALA A 67 -11.06 -15.52 13.52
CA ALA A 67 -10.84 -16.08 12.18
C ALA A 67 -11.37 -15.14 11.11
N GLY A 68 -12.53 -14.53 11.33
CA GLY A 68 -13.11 -13.53 10.43
C GLY A 68 -12.24 -12.26 10.35
N VAL A 69 -11.73 -11.82 11.50
CA VAL A 69 -10.81 -10.67 11.57
C VAL A 69 -9.53 -10.96 10.76
N GLU A 70 -8.94 -12.13 10.93
CA GLU A 70 -7.76 -12.54 10.18
C GLU A 70 -8.02 -12.51 8.67
N ALA A 71 -9.18 -13.03 8.25
CA ALA A 71 -9.56 -13.04 6.84
C ALA A 71 -9.70 -11.62 6.28
N VAL A 72 -10.34 -10.70 7.02
CA VAL A 72 -10.50 -9.30 6.60
C VAL A 72 -9.15 -8.60 6.51
N LEU A 73 -8.28 -8.78 7.51
CA LEU A 73 -6.96 -8.16 7.51
C LEU A 73 -6.10 -8.68 6.36
N ASP A 74 -6.20 -9.96 6.04
CA ASP A 74 -5.48 -10.56 4.91
C ASP A 74 -6.00 -9.98 3.58
N LEU A 75 -7.32 -9.89 3.41
CA LEU A 75 -7.91 -9.28 2.23
C LEU A 75 -7.53 -7.81 2.08
N GLU A 76 -7.49 -7.07 3.18
CA GLU A 76 -7.05 -5.68 3.17
C GLU A 76 -5.59 -5.56 2.71
N ALA A 77 -4.72 -6.43 3.20
CA ALA A 77 -3.33 -6.47 2.77
C ALA A 77 -3.20 -6.79 1.28
N GLN A 78 -3.99 -7.74 0.78
CA GLN A 78 -4.04 -8.07 -0.64
C GLN A 78 -4.51 -6.88 -1.46
N LEU A 79 -5.54 -6.19 -1.00
CA LEU A 79 -6.08 -5.00 -1.67
C LEU A 79 -5.03 -3.90 -1.76
N GLN A 80 -4.31 -3.63 -0.68
CA GLN A 80 -3.23 -2.64 -0.67
C GLN A 80 -2.12 -3.00 -1.65
N ARG A 81 -1.72 -4.27 -1.72
CA ARG A 81 -0.72 -4.72 -2.69
C ARG A 81 -1.20 -4.55 -4.13
N MET A 82 -2.47 -4.85 -4.39
CA MET A 82 -3.06 -4.67 -5.72
C MET A 82 -3.11 -3.20 -6.11
N GLN A 83 -3.50 -2.33 -5.18
CA GLN A 83 -3.54 -0.87 -5.42
C GLN A 83 -2.15 -0.32 -5.71
N ALA A 84 -1.13 -0.76 -4.96
CA ALA A 84 0.25 -0.35 -5.20
C ALA A 84 0.75 -0.83 -6.57
N ARG A 85 0.39 -2.05 -6.96
CA ARG A 85 0.72 -2.59 -8.28
C ARG A 85 0.04 -1.81 -9.40
N MET A 86 -1.24 -1.48 -9.23
CA MET A 86 -1.99 -0.66 -10.19
C MET A 86 -1.35 0.71 -10.37
N ALA A 87 -1.00 1.38 -9.27
CA ALA A 87 -0.34 2.68 -9.31
C ALA A 87 0.99 2.60 -10.06
N ARG A 88 1.78 1.54 -9.83
CA ARG A 88 3.04 1.33 -10.55
C ARG A 88 2.81 1.11 -12.04
N LEU A 89 1.83 0.27 -12.40
CA LEU A 89 1.50 0.01 -13.79
C LEU A 89 1.01 1.27 -14.50
N GLU A 90 0.22 2.11 -13.82
CA GLU A 90 -0.22 3.39 -14.36
C GLU A 90 0.97 4.32 -14.63
N ARG A 91 1.93 4.38 -13.71
CA ARG A 91 3.15 5.18 -13.91
C ARG A 91 3.99 4.66 -15.07
N GLU A 92 4.13 3.34 -15.18
CA GLU A 92 4.87 2.72 -16.29
C GLU A 92 4.19 2.98 -17.62
N MET A 93 2.86 2.86 -17.65
CA MET A 93 2.06 3.16 -18.85
C MET A 93 2.21 4.62 -19.25
N HIS A 94 2.09 5.53 -18.29
CA HIS A 94 2.25 6.97 -18.53
C HIS A 94 3.65 7.28 -19.09
N ALA A 95 4.68 6.70 -18.50
CA ALA A 95 6.05 6.86 -18.97
C ALA A 95 6.22 6.31 -20.40
N ALA A 96 5.63 5.16 -20.70
CA ALA A 96 5.65 4.56 -22.04
C ALA A 96 4.96 5.45 -23.05
N ILE A 97 3.80 6.01 -22.70
CA ILE A 97 3.06 6.94 -23.57
C ILE A 97 3.90 8.20 -23.83
N GLN A 98 4.52 8.76 -22.80
CA GLN A 98 5.38 9.93 -22.94
C GLN A 98 6.58 9.64 -23.84
N GLN A 99 7.14 8.45 -23.76
CA GLN A 99 8.24 8.04 -24.62
C GLN A 99 7.80 7.94 -26.08
N VAL A 100 6.63 7.39 -26.34
CA VAL A 100 6.05 7.32 -27.68
C VAL A 100 5.80 8.72 -28.23
N HIS A 101 5.25 9.64 -27.42
CA HIS A 101 5.03 11.04 -27.82
C HIS A 101 6.34 11.75 -28.17
N LYS A 102 7.38 11.56 -27.38
CA LYS A 102 8.70 12.15 -27.66
C LYS A 102 9.25 11.62 -28.98
N GLN A 103 9.13 10.33 -29.21
CA GLN A 103 9.60 9.71 -30.45
C GLN A 103 8.81 10.24 -31.65
N TYR A 104 7.51 10.34 -31.53
CA TYR A 104 6.63 10.86 -32.59
C TYR A 104 6.97 12.32 -32.92
N ARG A 105 7.14 13.19 -31.91
CA ARG A 105 7.57 14.58 -32.10
C ARG A 105 8.91 14.69 -32.77
N ARG A 106 9.84 13.87 -32.36
CA ARG A 106 11.19 13.83 -32.94
C ARG A 106 11.12 13.47 -34.41
N ASP A 107 10.35 12.45 -34.75
CA ASP A 107 10.17 12.01 -36.13
C ASP A 107 9.51 13.09 -36.98
N LEU A 108 8.53 13.81 -36.44
CA LEU A 108 7.87 14.94 -37.14
C LEU A 108 8.84 16.09 -37.39
N VAL A 109 9.69 16.42 -36.41
CA VAL A 109 10.68 17.51 -36.55
C VAL A 109 11.72 17.16 -37.59
N LEU A 110 12.08 15.90 -37.73
CA LEU A 110 13.05 15.41 -38.72
C LEU A 110 12.37 15.08 -40.07
N TYR A 111 11.06 15.23 -40.16
CA TYR A 111 10.31 14.93 -41.37
C TYR A 111 10.69 15.90 -42.50
N ASP A 112 11.08 15.36 -43.65
CA ASP A 112 11.39 16.10 -44.86
C ASP A 112 10.29 15.80 -45.92
N PRO A 113 9.49 16.79 -46.31
CA PRO A 113 8.44 16.58 -47.33
C PRO A 113 8.95 15.99 -48.64
N THR A 114 10.16 16.30 -49.03
CA THR A 114 10.77 15.77 -50.26
C THR A 114 11.02 14.28 -50.20
N GLN A 115 11.32 13.74 -49.04
CA GLN A 115 11.51 12.29 -48.85
C GLN A 115 10.17 11.53 -48.99
N LEU A 116 9.07 12.11 -48.51
CA LEU A 116 7.75 11.51 -48.66
C LEU A 116 7.32 11.47 -50.14
N GLU A 117 7.53 12.52 -50.87
CA GLU A 117 7.27 12.56 -52.30
C GLU A 117 8.06 11.52 -53.07
N ARG A 118 9.35 11.33 -52.74
CA ARG A 118 10.19 10.29 -53.31
C ARG A 118 9.66 8.89 -53.05
N ARG A 119 9.15 8.65 -51.82
CA ARG A 119 8.54 7.36 -51.50
C ARG A 119 7.29 7.07 -52.31
N TRP A 120 6.44 8.08 -52.52
CA TRP A 120 5.24 7.94 -53.33
C TRP A 120 5.55 7.68 -54.80
N THR A 121 6.55 8.34 -55.33
CA THR A 121 6.95 8.16 -56.73
C THR A 121 7.70 6.85 -56.99
N SER A 122 8.35 6.29 -55.96
CA SER A 122 9.07 5.01 -56.10
C SER A 122 8.17 3.79 -55.99
N THR A 123 6.94 3.93 -55.50
CA THR A 123 5.96 2.84 -55.40
C THR A 123 5.04 2.73 -56.61
N ASN A 124 5.10 3.69 -57.52
CA ASN A 124 4.42 3.66 -58.79
C ASN A 124 5.38 3.23 -59.90
#